data_73bc8c93033e60c3d16c4dba2b01cc7e
#
_entry.id   73bc8c93033e60c3d16c4dba2b01cc7e
#
_cell.length_a   1.000
_cell.length_b   1.000
_cell.length_c   1.000
_cell.angle_alpha   90.00
_cell.angle_beta   90.00
_cell.angle_gamma   90.00
#
_symmetry.space_group_name_H-M   'P 1'
#
loop_
_entity.id
_entity.type
_entity.pdbx_description
1 polymer ?
#
loop_
_entity_poly.entity_id
_entity_poly.type
_entity_poly.pdbx_seq_one_letter_code
_entity_poly.pdbx_strand_id
1 'polypeptide(L)'
;TKLGINLSISEIDAVRRHFEKCWNIPSGAREVGDLATEIRVRFNKDGNVIDARIVNISRMKRDKFFRTAAESALRAVLNPRCKNAPLPQDKFDKWKNLTLNFDPKSIIGY
;
A
#
# COMPACT_ATOMS: atom_id res chain seq x y z
N THR A 1 12.81 25.49 1.26
CA THR A 1 13.15 24.76 2.46
C THR A 1 12.75 23.30 2.36
N LYS A 2 13.07 22.61 3.40
CA LYS A 2 12.79 21.16 3.43
C LYS A 2 11.31 20.82 3.50
N LEU A 3 10.50 21.72 3.99
CA LEU A 3 9.07 21.47 4.09
C LEU A 3 8.43 21.22 2.74
N GLY A 4 8.94 21.82 1.70
CA GLY A 4 8.38 21.66 0.36
C GLY A 4 8.80 20.40 -0.35
N ILE A 5 9.78 19.66 0.16
CA ILE A 5 10.33 18.51 -0.55
C ILE A 5 10.01 17.16 0.08
N ASN A 6 9.32 17.16 1.22
CA ASN A 6 8.88 15.90 1.83
C ASN A 6 7.42 15.66 1.50
N LEU A 7 7.06 14.37 1.43
CA LEU A 7 5.65 14.03 1.28
C LEU A 7 4.93 14.31 2.58
N SER A 8 3.76 14.92 2.47
CA SER A 8 2.91 15.11 3.64
C SER A 8 2.17 13.82 3.96
N ILE A 9 1.63 13.76 5.18
CA ILE A 9 0.81 12.63 5.58
C ILE A 9 -0.41 12.50 4.67
N SER A 10 -1.01 13.62 4.28
CA SER A 10 -2.17 13.57 3.40
C SER A 10 -1.82 13.08 2.00
N GLU A 11 -0.61 13.38 1.51
CA GLU A 11 -0.16 12.86 0.22
C GLU A 11 0.05 11.36 0.28
N ILE A 12 0.63 10.85 1.35
CA ILE A 12 0.83 9.42 1.54
C ILE A 12 -0.52 8.72 1.67
N ASP A 13 -1.44 9.31 2.42
CA ASP A 13 -2.79 8.75 2.55
C ASP A 13 -3.52 8.70 1.22
N ALA A 14 -3.34 9.71 0.38
CA ALA A 14 -3.98 9.73 -0.92
C ALA A 14 -3.48 8.57 -1.80
N VAL A 15 -2.18 8.29 -1.74
CA VAL A 15 -1.59 7.16 -2.47
C VAL A 15 -2.17 5.85 -1.94
N ARG A 16 -2.21 5.68 -0.63
CA ARG A 16 -2.76 4.47 -0.02
C ARG A 16 -4.22 4.26 -0.44
N ARG A 17 -5.04 5.31 -0.35
CA ARG A 17 -6.45 5.23 -0.74
C ARG A 17 -6.63 4.91 -2.21
N HIS A 18 -5.70 5.39 -3.05
CA HIS A 18 -5.73 5.05 -4.46
C HIS A 18 -5.66 3.55 -4.67
N PHE A 19 -4.75 2.87 -3.97
CA PHE A 19 -4.60 1.42 -4.11
C PHE A 19 -5.71 0.66 -3.40
N GLU A 20 -6.29 1.22 -2.35
CA GLU A 20 -7.39 0.57 -1.64
C GLU A 20 -8.61 0.36 -2.53
N LYS A 21 -8.77 1.15 -3.57
CA LYS A 21 -9.85 0.95 -4.53
C LYS A 21 -9.77 -0.39 -5.25
N CYS A 22 -8.57 -0.93 -5.36
CA CYS A 22 -8.33 -2.21 -6.02
C CYS A 22 -8.13 -3.35 -5.02
N TRP A 23 -8.32 -3.09 -3.75
CA TRP A 23 -8.07 -4.07 -2.70
C TRP A 23 -9.32 -4.86 -2.38
N ASN A 24 -9.25 -6.16 -2.65
CA ASN A 24 -10.31 -7.10 -2.26
C ASN A 24 -9.95 -7.67 -0.90
N ILE A 25 -10.55 -7.10 0.14
CA ILE A 25 -10.26 -7.50 1.51
C ILE A 25 -10.84 -8.90 1.73
N PRO A 26 -10.03 -9.85 2.22
CA PRO A 26 -10.54 -11.21 2.47
C PRO A 26 -11.69 -11.21 3.48
N SER A 27 -12.62 -12.12 3.27
CA SER A 27 -13.76 -12.26 4.15
C SER A 27 -13.29 -12.54 5.59
N GLY A 28 -13.84 -11.82 6.54
CA GLY A 28 -13.48 -11.99 7.95
C GLY A 28 -12.18 -11.34 8.38
N ALA A 29 -11.46 -10.70 7.47
CA ALA A 29 -10.16 -10.11 7.83
C ALA A 29 -10.26 -9.06 8.93
N ARG A 30 -11.40 -8.35 8.99
CA ARG A 30 -11.57 -7.31 10.01
C ARG A 30 -11.79 -7.86 11.42
N GLU A 31 -12.19 -9.13 11.53
CA GLU A 31 -12.49 -9.77 12.80
C GLU A 31 -11.36 -10.61 13.35
N VAL A 32 -10.30 -10.83 12.61
CA VAL A 32 -9.27 -11.80 12.96
C VAL A 32 -8.11 -11.21 13.76
N GLY A 33 -8.21 -9.99 14.20
CA GLY A 33 -7.13 -9.34 14.93
C GLY A 33 -6.33 -8.44 14.01
N ASP A 34 -5.03 -8.33 14.28
CA ASP A 34 -4.18 -7.40 13.53
C ASP A 34 -3.66 -8.05 12.26
N LEU A 35 -4.24 -7.70 11.13
CA LEU A 35 -3.80 -8.17 9.82
C LEU A 35 -3.26 -7.01 8.97
N ALA A 36 -2.88 -5.91 9.60
CA ALA A 36 -2.26 -4.79 8.88
C ALA A 36 -0.98 -5.26 8.19
N THR A 37 -0.84 -4.88 6.93
CA THR A 37 0.26 -5.35 6.08
C THR A 37 1.00 -4.17 5.48
N GLU A 38 2.30 -4.14 5.63
CA GLU A 38 3.13 -3.15 4.97
C GLU A 38 3.62 -3.67 3.63
N ILE A 39 3.41 -2.88 2.58
CA ILE A 39 3.86 -3.20 1.23
C ILE A 39 4.88 -2.15 0.82
N ARG A 40 6.07 -2.61 0.44
CA ARG A 40 7.10 -1.72 -0.10
C ARG A 40 6.88 -1.58 -1.58
N VAL A 41 6.72 -0.34 -2.04
CA VAL A 41 6.37 -0.07 -3.44
C VAL A 41 7.44 0.82 -4.05
N ARG A 42 7.88 0.47 -5.25
CA ARG A 42 8.80 1.27 -6.02
C ARG A 42 8.11 1.77 -7.29
N PHE A 43 8.26 3.06 -7.56
CA PHE A 43 7.60 3.72 -8.68
C PHE A 43 8.61 4.26 -9.68
N ASN A 44 8.20 4.37 -10.94
CA ASN A 44 8.98 5.12 -11.93
C ASN A 44 8.54 6.59 -11.90
N LYS A 45 9.18 7.43 -12.72
CA LYS A 45 8.91 8.87 -12.72
C LYS A 45 7.49 9.24 -13.10
N ASP A 46 6.80 8.36 -13.81
CA ASP A 46 5.43 8.61 -14.21
C ASP A 46 4.41 8.22 -13.14
N GLY A 47 4.89 7.73 -11.99
CA GLY A 47 4.03 7.31 -10.92
C GLY A 47 3.48 5.91 -11.09
N ASN A 48 4.07 5.13 -11.99
CA ASN A 48 3.66 3.73 -12.18
C ASN A 48 4.45 2.81 -11.27
N VAL A 49 3.76 1.83 -10.70
CA VAL A 49 4.41 0.80 -9.87
C VAL A 49 5.29 -0.08 -10.75
N ILE A 50 6.57 -0.20 -10.40
CA ILE A 50 7.49 -1.08 -11.10
C ILE A 50 7.94 -2.25 -10.24
N ASP A 51 7.70 -2.20 -8.94
CA ASP A 51 8.00 -3.31 -8.04
C ASP A 51 7.20 -3.13 -6.75
N ALA A 52 6.77 -4.24 -6.17
CA ALA A 52 6.08 -4.22 -4.89
C ALA A 52 6.33 -5.53 -4.16
N ARG A 53 6.49 -5.44 -2.84
CA ARG A 53 6.74 -6.63 -2.02
C ARG A 53 6.23 -6.45 -0.60
N ILE A 54 5.91 -7.57 0.00
CA ILE A 54 5.44 -7.63 1.38
C ILE A 54 6.64 -7.53 2.31
N VAL A 55 6.56 -6.63 3.29
CA VAL A 55 7.68 -6.38 4.20
C VAL A 55 7.86 -7.52 5.20
N ASN A 56 6.77 -7.97 5.84
CA ASN A 56 6.87 -8.98 6.89
C ASN A 56 6.77 -10.39 6.33
N ILE A 57 7.85 -10.83 5.68
CA ILE A 57 7.91 -12.15 5.06
C ILE A 57 7.87 -13.26 6.10
N SER A 58 8.53 -13.08 7.24
CA SER A 58 8.57 -14.15 8.24
C SER A 58 7.19 -14.45 8.80
N ARG A 59 6.35 -13.43 8.99
CA ARG A 59 4.99 -13.67 9.46
C ARG A 59 4.14 -14.39 8.42
N MET A 60 4.36 -14.10 7.15
CA MET A 60 3.66 -14.81 6.07
C MET A 60 3.86 -16.31 6.12
N LYS A 61 5.06 -16.74 6.53
CA LYS A 61 5.39 -18.16 6.53
C LYS A 61 4.71 -18.92 7.65
N ARG A 62 4.35 -18.25 8.75
CA ARG A 62 3.80 -18.94 9.92
C ARG A 62 2.36 -18.56 10.25
N ASP A 63 1.81 -17.54 9.60
CA ASP A 63 0.45 -17.06 9.89
C ASP A 63 -0.35 -17.05 8.61
N LYS A 64 -1.20 -18.05 8.47
CA LYS A 64 -2.00 -18.25 7.26
C LYS A 64 -2.96 -17.09 7.00
N PHE A 65 -3.57 -16.55 8.05
CA PHE A 65 -4.50 -15.44 7.88
C PHE A 65 -3.78 -14.18 7.44
N PHE A 66 -2.61 -13.93 8.03
CA PHE A 66 -1.80 -12.79 7.62
C PHE A 66 -1.36 -12.93 6.16
N ARG A 67 -0.94 -14.13 5.76
CA ARG A 67 -0.51 -14.35 4.37
C ARG A 67 -1.63 -14.02 3.39
N THR A 68 -2.84 -14.46 3.68
CA THR A 68 -3.98 -14.18 2.81
C THR A 68 -4.23 -12.68 2.70
N ALA A 69 -4.19 -11.96 3.82
CA ALA A 69 -4.37 -10.52 3.82
C ALA A 69 -3.24 -9.82 3.09
N ALA A 70 -2.00 -10.22 3.33
CA ALA A 70 -0.84 -9.60 2.71
C ALA A 70 -0.84 -9.80 1.20
N GLU A 71 -1.16 -10.99 0.73
CA GLU A 71 -1.22 -11.26 -0.70
C GLU A 71 -2.34 -10.48 -1.38
N SER A 72 -3.46 -10.29 -0.69
CA SER A 72 -4.54 -9.49 -1.25
C SER A 72 -4.13 -8.02 -1.41
N ALA A 73 -3.39 -7.49 -0.43
CA ALA A 73 -2.89 -6.11 -0.51
C ALA A 73 -1.85 -5.97 -1.62
N LEU A 74 -0.98 -6.96 -1.76
CA LEU A 74 0.02 -6.95 -2.83
C LEU A 74 -0.67 -6.94 -4.20
N ARG A 75 -1.70 -7.75 -4.37
CA ARG A 75 -2.44 -7.76 -5.64
C ARG A 75 -3.10 -6.42 -5.93
N ALA A 76 -3.55 -5.70 -4.90
CA ALA A 76 -4.13 -4.38 -5.09
C ALA A 76 -3.10 -3.40 -5.66
N VAL A 77 -1.89 -3.44 -5.13
CA VAL A 77 -0.80 -2.56 -5.59
C VAL A 77 -0.38 -2.91 -7.01
N LEU A 78 -0.38 -4.18 -7.35
CA LEU A 78 0.04 -4.65 -8.67
C LEU A 78 -1.08 -4.67 -9.70
N ASN A 79 -2.30 -4.32 -9.32
CA ASN A 79 -3.44 -4.34 -10.21
C ASN A 79 -3.24 -3.32 -11.34
N PRO A 80 -3.33 -3.72 -12.62
CA PRO A 80 -3.12 -2.79 -13.74
C PRO A 80 -4.03 -1.55 -13.69
N ARG A 81 -5.20 -1.67 -13.09
CA ARG A 81 -6.13 -0.54 -13.00
C ARG A 81 -5.70 0.50 -11.98
N CYS A 82 -4.82 0.14 -11.05
CA CYS A 82 -4.38 1.02 -9.99
C CYS A 82 -2.87 1.29 -9.99
N LYS A 83 -2.13 0.80 -10.97
CA LYS A 83 -0.67 0.91 -10.97
C LYS A 83 -0.16 2.34 -11.14
N ASN A 84 -0.97 3.23 -11.67
CA ASN A 84 -0.56 4.62 -11.81
C ASN A 84 -1.15 5.43 -10.65
N ALA A 85 -0.28 5.86 -9.74
CA ALA A 85 -0.70 6.57 -8.54
C ALA A 85 -0.61 8.10 -8.73
N PRO A 86 -1.46 8.87 -8.01
CA PRO A 86 -1.45 10.33 -8.11
C PRO A 86 -0.33 10.91 -7.27
N LEU A 87 0.86 11.01 -7.85
CA LEU A 87 2.05 11.45 -7.14
C LEU A 87 2.59 12.77 -7.70
N PRO A 88 3.05 13.68 -6.84
CA PRO A 88 3.57 14.96 -7.31
C PRO A 88 4.91 14.76 -8.01
N GLN A 89 5.01 15.21 -9.26
CA GLN A 89 6.18 15.00 -10.10
C GLN A 89 7.44 15.62 -9.51
N ASP A 90 7.32 16.76 -8.86
CA ASP A 90 8.46 17.50 -8.32
C ASP A 90 9.03 16.88 -7.06
N LYS A 91 8.41 15.81 -6.55
CA LYS A 91 8.86 15.14 -5.34
C LYS A 91 9.26 13.69 -5.56
N PHE A 92 9.67 13.35 -6.79
CA PHE A 92 9.97 11.96 -7.15
C PHE A 92 10.94 11.29 -6.17
N ASP A 93 11.98 12.00 -5.75
CA ASP A 93 12.95 11.43 -4.81
C ASP A 93 12.32 11.03 -3.49
N LYS A 94 11.18 11.62 -3.14
CA LYS A 94 10.50 11.35 -1.88
C LYS A 94 9.51 10.20 -1.98
N TRP A 95 9.01 9.90 -3.18
CA TRP A 95 8.00 8.84 -3.33
C TRP A 95 8.44 7.69 -4.21
N LYS A 96 9.63 7.72 -4.81
CA LYS A 96 10.06 6.61 -5.66
C LYS A 96 10.10 5.28 -4.92
N ASN A 97 10.28 5.30 -3.61
CA ASN A 97 10.18 4.13 -2.74
C ASN A 97 9.30 4.49 -1.55
N LEU A 98 8.15 3.85 -1.44
CA LEU A 98 7.22 4.09 -0.34
C LEU A 98 6.89 2.78 0.35
N THR A 99 6.64 2.85 1.65
CA THR A 99 6.06 1.75 2.40
C THR A 99 4.63 2.15 2.75
N LEU A 100 3.66 1.39 2.25
CA LEU A 100 2.24 1.66 2.47
C LEU A 100 1.67 0.62 3.41
N ASN A 101 0.87 1.07 4.37
CA ASN A 101 0.23 0.18 5.34
C ASN A 101 -1.22 -0.07 4.94
N PHE A 102 -1.55 -1.33 4.70
CA PHE A 102 -2.91 -1.76 4.36
C PHE A 102 -3.52 -2.47 5.56
N ASP A 103 -4.44 -1.81 6.22
CA ASP A 103 -5.10 -2.33 7.42
C ASP A 103 -6.58 -2.57 7.10
N PRO A 104 -7.05 -3.83 7.13
CA PRO A 104 -8.47 -4.11 6.85
C PRO A 104 -9.42 -3.34 7.75
N LYS A 105 -8.99 -3.02 8.97
CA LYS A 105 -9.83 -2.30 9.92
C LYS A 105 -9.96 -0.83 9.61
N SER A 106 -9.01 -0.25 8.88
CA SER A 106 -9.04 1.18 8.58
C SER A 106 -9.98 1.53 7.44
N ILE A 107 -10.52 0.53 6.74
CA ILE A 107 -11.43 0.76 5.63
C ILE A 107 -12.86 0.54 6.08
N ILE A 108 -13.14 0.92 7.26
CA ILE A 108 -14.46 0.77 7.85
C ILE A 108 -15.22 2.07 7.72
N GLY A 109 -16.48 2.03 7.97
CA GLY A 109 -17.25 3.24 8.08
C GLY A 109 -18.03 3.58 6.85
N TYR A 110 -18.10 2.64 5.95
CA TYR A 110 -18.92 2.81 4.76
C TYR A 110 -19.88 1.67 4.61
#